data_f70720abb6a6ed8ed7c41700e516733a
#
_entry.id   f70720abb6a6ed8ed7c41700e516733a
#
_cell.length_a   1.000
_cell.length_b   1.000
_cell.length_c   1.000
_cell.angle_alpha   90.00
_cell.angle_beta   90.00
_cell.angle_gamma   90.00
#
_symmetry.space_group_name_H-M   'P 1'
#
loop_
_entity.id
_entity.type
_entity.pdbx_description
1 polymer ?
#
loop_
_entity_poly.entity_id
_entity_poly.type
_entity_poly.pdbx_seq_one_letter_code
_entity_poly.pdbx_strand_id
1 'polypeptide(L)'
;MEQKLITFAVPCYNSAAYMRHCVDTLLTAGPDAEIILIDDGSTKDDTPAICDEYAAKYPGVVRAIHQENGGHGEGVNQGIRHAAGIYYKVVDSDDWLDTDALAKVLDRLRLLLHRGTAPDLMLCNYVYEHTEDGTSHTVRYTNVFPQNRLFTWMHVGRFRPDQNILMHSVIYRTEVLRRCGMVLPKHTFYVDNIFIYQPLPYVKSMYYMDLDLYRYFIGRADQSVNESVMVKRVDQQLRVTRYMIDCQDLDALPPEQARLRSYMIQYLSVMMAISGIFLILDGSDEAKAKKAELWDYLRAHVSKRVYRRIKLSLCGLTDLRFPGGDKVTVLGYRLARKVVKFN
;
A
#
# COMPACT_ATOMS: atom_id res chain seq x y z
N MET A 1 -13.33 27.78 4.57
CA MET A 1 -11.98 27.24 4.89
C MET A 1 -11.19 27.22 3.60
N GLU A 2 -9.96 27.68 3.64
CA GLU A 2 -9.05 27.63 2.50
C GLU A 2 -8.78 26.16 2.13
N GLN A 3 -8.80 25.85 0.84
CA GLN A 3 -8.64 24.48 0.37
C GLN A 3 -7.21 24.01 0.64
N LYS A 4 -7.05 22.93 1.39
CA LYS A 4 -5.74 22.33 1.67
C LYS A 4 -5.16 21.66 0.43
N LEU A 5 -3.84 21.76 0.27
CA LEU A 5 -3.12 21.10 -0.83
C LEU A 5 -3.10 19.59 -0.64
N ILE A 6 -2.79 19.14 0.57
CA ILE A 6 -2.63 17.71 0.89
C ILE A 6 -3.18 17.39 2.29
N THR A 7 -3.80 16.23 2.41
CA THR A 7 -4.10 15.60 3.70
C THR A 7 -3.15 14.43 3.92
N PHE A 8 -2.44 14.46 5.04
CA PHE A 8 -1.74 13.30 5.58
C PHE A 8 -2.66 12.59 6.59
N ALA A 9 -2.96 11.34 6.37
CA ALA A 9 -3.67 10.52 7.34
C ALA A 9 -2.68 9.61 8.06
N VAL A 10 -2.67 9.69 9.38
CA VAL A 10 -1.74 8.96 10.25
C VAL A 10 -2.56 8.04 11.16
N PRO A 11 -2.78 6.77 10.77
CA PRO A 11 -3.37 5.78 11.66
C PRO A 11 -2.43 5.51 12.85
N CYS A 12 -2.94 5.67 14.07
CA CYS A 12 -2.19 5.51 15.31
C CYS A 12 -2.84 4.44 16.19
N TYR A 13 -2.05 3.48 16.65
CA TYR A 13 -2.51 2.49 17.63
C TYR A 13 -1.36 2.08 18.55
N ASN A 14 -1.40 2.51 19.79
CA ASN A 14 -0.32 2.31 20.78
C ASN A 14 1.04 2.69 20.18
N SER A 15 1.15 3.91 19.64
CA SER A 15 2.30 4.40 18.88
C SER A 15 3.01 5.60 19.51
N ALA A 16 2.76 5.88 20.81
CA ALA A 16 3.32 7.03 21.51
C ALA A 16 4.86 7.13 21.39
N ALA A 17 5.55 6.00 21.31
CA ALA A 17 7.01 5.95 21.19
C ALA A 17 7.55 6.48 19.84
N TYR A 18 6.74 6.50 18.79
CA TYR A 18 7.19 6.76 17.42
C TYR A 18 6.52 7.98 16.78
N MET A 19 5.23 8.19 17.04
CA MET A 19 4.38 9.11 16.27
C MET A 19 4.84 10.56 16.29
N ARG A 20 5.58 11.01 17.31
CA ARG A 20 6.07 12.40 17.37
C ARG A 20 7.02 12.68 16.20
N HIS A 21 7.97 11.79 15.93
CA HIS A 21 8.89 11.95 14.81
C HIS A 21 8.15 11.99 13.47
N CYS A 22 7.18 11.09 13.28
CA CYS A 22 6.29 11.10 12.12
C CYS A 22 5.64 12.48 11.95
N VAL A 23 4.89 12.94 12.95
CA VAL A 23 4.11 14.18 12.89
C VAL A 23 5.00 15.41 12.67
N ASP A 24 6.16 15.47 13.33
CA ASP A 24 7.07 16.60 13.21
C ASP A 24 7.62 16.76 11.79
N THR A 25 7.88 15.65 11.06
CA THR A 25 8.26 15.73 9.65
C THR A 25 7.10 16.23 8.76
N LEU A 26 5.85 15.82 9.06
CA LEU A 26 4.68 16.26 8.30
C LEU A 26 4.35 17.75 8.52
N LEU A 27 4.61 18.26 9.71
CA LEU A 27 4.42 19.70 10.03
C LEU A 27 5.29 20.62 9.17
N THR A 28 6.41 20.13 8.62
CA THR A 28 7.24 20.92 7.69
C THR A 28 6.51 21.26 6.38
N ALA A 29 5.40 20.59 6.07
CA ALA A 29 4.54 20.93 4.93
C ALA A 29 3.85 22.30 5.06
N GLY A 30 3.79 22.85 6.27
CA GLY A 30 3.22 24.17 6.53
C GLY A 30 1.69 24.22 6.52
N PRO A 31 1.11 25.43 6.43
CA PRO A 31 -0.32 25.65 6.62
C PRO A 31 -1.21 25.09 5.49
N ASP A 32 -0.64 24.81 4.31
CA ASP A 32 -1.36 24.22 3.18
C ASP A 32 -1.67 22.74 3.40
N ALA A 33 -1.04 22.09 4.37
CA ALA A 33 -1.31 20.72 4.72
C ALA A 33 -2.41 20.60 5.78
N GLU A 34 -3.08 19.46 5.76
CA GLU A 34 -3.88 18.91 6.84
C GLU A 34 -3.23 17.62 7.31
N ILE A 35 -3.11 17.43 8.62
CA ILE A 35 -2.64 16.20 9.24
C ILE A 35 -3.79 15.67 10.10
N ILE A 36 -4.29 14.49 9.77
CA ILE A 36 -5.33 13.82 10.55
C ILE A 36 -4.66 12.68 11.32
N LEU A 37 -4.57 12.84 12.63
CA LEU A 37 -4.13 11.80 13.56
C LEU A 37 -5.35 10.97 13.94
N ILE A 38 -5.37 9.68 13.55
CA ILE A 38 -6.48 8.79 13.81
C ILE A 38 -6.06 7.81 14.89
N ASP A 39 -6.44 8.09 16.14
CA ASP A 39 -6.26 7.14 17.23
C ASP A 39 -7.31 6.03 17.14
N ASP A 40 -6.84 4.83 16.85
CA ASP A 40 -7.64 3.62 16.65
C ASP A 40 -7.89 2.88 18.00
N GLY A 41 -8.30 3.63 19.02
CA GLY A 41 -8.64 3.08 20.33
C GLY A 41 -7.42 2.60 21.12
N SER A 42 -6.37 3.40 21.19
CA SER A 42 -5.17 3.12 21.99
C SER A 42 -5.50 3.12 23.47
N THR A 43 -5.05 2.07 24.18
CA THR A 43 -5.30 1.90 25.62
C THR A 43 -4.06 1.55 26.42
N LYS A 44 -2.89 1.41 25.78
CA LYS A 44 -1.67 0.92 26.44
C LYS A 44 -0.61 1.99 26.60
N ASP A 45 -0.78 3.16 26.00
CA ASP A 45 0.16 4.26 26.04
C ASP A 45 -0.53 5.62 25.86
N ASP A 46 0.24 6.69 25.81
CA ASP A 46 -0.24 8.08 25.72
C ASP A 46 -0.61 8.53 24.28
N THR A 47 -0.78 7.60 23.34
CA THR A 47 -1.15 7.95 21.95
C THR A 47 -2.33 8.92 21.86
N PRO A 48 -3.49 8.72 22.57
CA PRO A 48 -4.62 9.64 22.50
C PRO A 48 -4.25 11.05 22.97
N ALA A 49 -3.53 11.14 24.10
CA ALA A 49 -3.11 12.42 24.65
C ALA A 49 -2.14 13.16 23.74
N ILE A 50 -1.25 12.45 23.05
CA ILE A 50 -0.33 13.04 22.04
C ILE A 50 -1.13 13.56 20.85
N CYS A 51 -2.15 12.85 20.37
CA CYS A 51 -3.02 13.32 19.30
C CYS A 51 -3.69 14.66 19.65
N ASP A 52 -4.23 14.75 20.86
CA ASP A 52 -4.88 15.96 21.38
C ASP A 52 -3.87 17.12 21.57
N GLU A 53 -2.67 16.83 22.07
CA GLU A 53 -1.59 17.80 22.23
C GLU A 53 -1.25 18.46 20.87
N TYR A 54 -1.03 17.66 19.82
CA TYR A 54 -0.72 18.19 18.48
C TYR A 54 -1.89 18.93 17.88
N ALA A 55 -3.13 18.47 18.03
CA ALA A 55 -4.32 19.17 17.55
C ALA A 55 -4.51 20.53 18.24
N ALA A 56 -4.26 20.62 19.54
CA ALA A 56 -4.32 21.87 20.29
C ALA A 56 -3.18 22.84 19.93
N LYS A 57 -1.98 22.31 19.68
CA LYS A 57 -0.79 23.10 19.37
C LYS A 57 -0.78 23.67 17.94
N TYR A 58 -1.39 22.95 16.99
CA TYR A 58 -1.39 23.31 15.57
C TYR A 58 -2.83 23.40 15.00
N PRO A 59 -3.67 24.32 15.54
CA PRO A 59 -5.05 24.43 15.10
C PRO A 59 -5.12 24.81 13.60
N GLY A 60 -6.03 24.17 12.86
CA GLY A 60 -6.18 24.37 11.43
C GLY A 60 -5.16 23.60 10.54
N VAL A 61 -4.16 22.95 11.15
CA VAL A 61 -3.22 22.06 10.46
C VAL A 61 -3.40 20.62 10.95
N VAL A 62 -3.39 20.40 12.26
CA VAL A 62 -3.55 19.07 12.86
C VAL A 62 -4.96 18.89 13.40
N ARG A 63 -5.53 17.72 13.21
CA ARG A 63 -6.81 17.30 13.76
C ARG A 63 -6.69 15.88 14.31
N ALA A 64 -7.19 15.66 15.52
CA ALA A 64 -7.32 14.34 16.11
C ALA A 64 -8.71 13.74 15.85
N ILE A 65 -8.76 12.44 15.60
CA ILE A 65 -9.98 11.63 15.53
C ILE A 65 -9.74 10.42 16.43
N HIS A 66 -10.61 10.21 17.41
CA HIS A 66 -10.60 9.03 18.27
C HIS A 66 -11.74 8.11 17.86
N GLN A 67 -11.45 6.82 17.73
CA GLN A 67 -12.45 5.80 17.37
C GLN A 67 -12.26 4.52 18.18
N GLU A 68 -13.29 3.68 18.20
CA GLU A 68 -13.11 2.29 18.62
C GLU A 68 -12.16 1.58 17.67
N ASN A 69 -11.33 0.66 18.20
CA ASN A 69 -10.39 -0.07 17.37
C ASN A 69 -11.10 -0.75 16.20
N GLY A 70 -10.72 -0.36 15.00
CA GLY A 70 -11.19 -0.92 13.72
C GLY A 70 -10.05 -1.50 12.89
N GLY A 71 -8.81 -1.34 13.36
CA GLY A 71 -7.59 -1.71 12.66
C GLY A 71 -7.13 -0.65 11.65
N HIS A 72 -5.91 -0.80 11.16
CA HIS A 72 -5.24 0.15 10.25
C HIS A 72 -6.14 0.59 9.08
N GLY A 73 -6.85 -0.35 8.43
CA GLY A 73 -7.74 -0.03 7.31
C GLY A 73 -8.86 0.95 7.67
N GLU A 74 -9.44 0.82 8.86
CA GLU A 74 -10.48 1.78 9.29
C GLU A 74 -9.88 3.15 9.58
N GLY A 75 -8.66 3.24 10.11
CA GLY A 75 -7.92 4.50 10.22
C GLY A 75 -7.76 5.18 8.86
N VAL A 76 -7.35 4.43 7.82
CA VAL A 76 -7.25 4.95 6.45
C VAL A 76 -8.62 5.38 5.91
N ASN A 77 -9.70 4.60 6.14
CA ASN A 77 -11.06 4.96 5.74
C ASN A 77 -11.51 6.28 6.38
N GLN A 78 -11.23 6.48 7.68
CA GLN A 78 -11.52 7.73 8.38
C GLN A 78 -10.74 8.89 7.74
N GLY A 79 -9.45 8.68 7.48
CA GLY A 79 -8.64 9.68 6.79
C GLY A 79 -9.26 10.12 5.46
N ILE A 80 -9.68 9.20 4.59
CA ILE A 80 -10.30 9.50 3.29
C ILE A 80 -11.63 10.24 3.45
N ARG A 81 -12.47 9.81 4.41
CA ARG A 81 -13.77 10.45 4.68
C ARG A 81 -13.60 11.92 5.07
N HIS A 82 -12.62 12.19 5.91
CA HIS A 82 -12.42 13.50 6.53
C HIS A 82 -11.41 14.40 5.79
N ALA A 83 -10.68 13.90 4.80
CA ALA A 83 -9.67 14.66 4.08
C ALA A 83 -10.24 15.94 3.45
N ALA A 84 -9.61 17.09 3.72
CA ALA A 84 -9.90 18.38 3.10
C ALA A 84 -8.90 18.71 1.97
N GLY A 85 -7.78 17.99 1.88
CA GLY A 85 -6.75 18.20 0.88
C GLY A 85 -7.16 17.76 -0.52
N ILE A 86 -6.64 18.47 -1.53
CA ILE A 86 -6.75 18.07 -2.94
C ILE A 86 -6.08 16.69 -3.13
N TYR A 87 -4.96 16.48 -2.45
CA TYR A 87 -4.21 15.23 -2.43
C TYR A 87 -4.29 14.55 -1.09
N TYR A 88 -4.06 13.25 -1.10
CA TYR A 88 -4.14 12.39 0.08
C TYR A 88 -2.94 11.44 0.13
N LYS A 89 -2.32 11.32 1.29
CA LYS A 89 -1.26 10.36 1.57
C LYS A 89 -1.45 9.72 2.93
N VAL A 90 -1.34 8.41 2.99
CA VAL A 90 -1.20 7.68 4.26
C VAL A 90 0.27 7.72 4.69
N VAL A 91 0.49 7.97 5.97
CA VAL A 91 1.81 7.83 6.61
C VAL A 91 1.62 7.03 7.88
N ASP A 92 2.26 5.88 7.99
CA ASP A 92 2.18 5.04 9.18
C ASP A 92 2.87 5.75 10.36
N SER A 93 2.34 5.60 11.56
CA SER A 93 2.76 6.39 12.72
C SER A 93 4.17 6.10 13.22
N ASP A 94 4.78 5.00 12.77
CA ASP A 94 6.18 4.63 13.03
C ASP A 94 7.14 5.00 11.89
N ASP A 95 6.62 5.55 10.79
CA ASP A 95 7.37 6.00 9.62
C ASP A 95 7.48 7.53 9.58
N TRP A 96 8.24 8.07 8.62
CA TRP A 96 8.38 9.52 8.45
C TRP A 96 8.61 9.91 6.98
N LEU A 97 8.57 11.21 6.69
CA LEU A 97 8.89 11.75 5.39
C LEU A 97 10.22 12.51 5.43
N ASP A 98 11.01 12.39 4.36
CA ASP A 98 12.16 13.26 4.13
C ASP A 98 11.66 14.68 3.84
N THR A 99 12.07 15.64 4.66
CA THR A 99 11.53 17.01 4.65
C THR A 99 11.92 17.79 3.41
N ASP A 100 13.11 17.57 2.87
CA ASP A 100 13.58 18.23 1.64
C ASP A 100 12.87 17.67 0.40
N ALA A 101 12.65 16.35 0.37
CA ALA A 101 11.87 15.70 -0.67
C ALA A 101 10.41 16.15 -0.60
N LEU A 102 9.84 16.25 0.61
CA LEU A 102 8.47 16.73 0.83
C LEU A 102 8.29 18.16 0.29
N ALA A 103 9.18 19.08 0.63
CA ALA A 103 9.13 20.46 0.12
C ALA A 103 9.09 20.48 -1.42
N LYS A 104 9.97 19.72 -2.09
CA LYS A 104 10.02 19.64 -3.56
C LYS A 104 8.75 19.05 -4.16
N VAL A 105 8.14 18.06 -3.50
CA VAL A 105 6.87 17.45 -3.93
C VAL A 105 5.74 18.46 -3.83
N LEU A 106 5.62 19.16 -2.70
CA LEU A 106 4.57 20.18 -2.51
C LEU A 106 4.69 21.33 -3.51
N ASP A 107 5.89 21.83 -3.75
CA ASP A 107 6.13 22.87 -4.76
C ASP A 107 5.74 22.39 -6.16
N ARG A 108 6.05 21.13 -6.49
CA ARG A 108 5.65 20.55 -7.76
C ARG A 108 4.12 20.42 -7.87
N LEU A 109 3.44 19.99 -6.82
CA LEU A 109 1.98 19.89 -6.80
C LEU A 109 1.32 21.25 -6.98
N ARG A 110 1.80 22.30 -6.27
CA ARG A 110 1.32 23.70 -6.42
C ARG A 110 1.47 24.18 -7.87
N LEU A 111 2.65 23.94 -8.46
CA LEU A 111 2.92 24.33 -9.84
C LEU A 111 1.99 23.64 -10.84
N LEU A 112 1.78 22.32 -10.68
CA LEU A 112 0.91 21.54 -11.57
C LEU A 112 -0.55 21.93 -11.42
N LEU A 113 -1.02 22.21 -10.21
CA LEU A 113 -2.37 22.73 -9.95
C LEU A 113 -2.57 24.10 -10.61
N HIS A 114 -1.63 25.03 -10.41
CA HIS A 114 -1.69 26.37 -11.03
C HIS A 114 -1.75 26.31 -12.57
N ARG A 115 -1.09 25.30 -13.17
CA ARG A 115 -1.10 25.08 -14.62
C ARG A 115 -2.34 24.31 -15.13
N GLY A 116 -3.23 23.89 -14.25
CA GLY A 116 -4.38 23.05 -14.61
C GLY A 116 -4.00 21.63 -15.10
N THR A 117 -2.80 21.17 -14.76
CA THR A 117 -2.23 19.89 -15.18
C THR A 117 -1.96 18.94 -14.00
N ALA A 118 -2.78 19.04 -12.96
CA ALA A 118 -2.65 18.24 -11.75
C ALA A 118 -2.88 16.75 -12.01
N PRO A 119 -1.93 15.85 -11.63
CA PRO A 119 -2.09 14.42 -11.83
C PRO A 119 -3.12 13.80 -10.86
N ASP A 120 -3.70 12.67 -11.25
CA ASP A 120 -4.53 11.86 -10.36
C ASP A 120 -3.70 11.08 -9.34
N LEU A 121 -2.45 10.74 -9.71
CA LEU A 121 -1.52 10.02 -8.88
C LEU A 121 -0.10 10.60 -9.03
N MET A 122 0.47 11.06 -7.94
CA MET A 122 1.90 11.34 -7.86
C MET A 122 2.61 10.17 -7.19
N LEU A 123 3.77 9.83 -7.73
CA LEU A 123 4.61 8.73 -7.28
C LEU A 123 5.99 9.26 -6.89
N CYS A 124 6.52 8.73 -5.78
CA CYS A 124 7.89 8.95 -5.32
C CYS A 124 8.51 7.61 -4.91
N ASN A 125 9.81 7.62 -4.64
CA ASN A 125 10.49 6.47 -4.05
C ASN A 125 10.14 6.34 -2.57
N TYR A 126 10.45 5.17 -2.02
CA TYR A 126 10.50 4.94 -0.59
C TYR A 126 11.80 4.21 -0.22
N VAL A 127 12.17 4.35 1.03
CA VAL A 127 13.44 3.84 1.57
C VAL A 127 13.13 2.94 2.76
N TYR A 128 13.62 1.72 2.74
CA TYR A 128 13.67 0.87 3.92
C TYR A 128 14.82 1.35 4.84
N GLU A 129 14.48 1.74 6.05
CA GLU A 129 15.45 2.21 7.06
C GLU A 129 15.65 1.12 8.12
N HIS A 130 16.77 0.43 8.06
CA HIS A 130 17.15 -0.58 9.01
C HIS A 130 17.93 0.10 10.16
N THR A 131 17.22 0.45 11.23
CA THR A 131 17.82 1.21 12.34
C THR A 131 18.76 0.37 13.21
N GLU A 132 18.66 -0.96 13.18
CA GLU A 132 19.51 -1.86 13.96
C GLU A 132 20.97 -1.87 13.46
N ASP A 133 21.18 -1.80 12.16
CA ASP A 133 22.51 -1.82 11.52
C ASP A 133 22.86 -0.52 10.78
N GLY A 134 21.95 0.46 10.78
CA GLY A 134 22.15 1.76 10.14
C GLY A 134 22.18 1.70 8.61
N THR A 135 21.68 0.63 8.01
CA THR A 135 21.63 0.50 6.55
C THR A 135 20.30 0.98 5.99
N SER A 136 20.28 1.42 4.74
CA SER A 136 19.08 1.80 4.03
C SER A 136 19.03 1.22 2.63
N HIS A 137 17.82 0.95 2.14
CA HIS A 137 17.60 0.45 0.78
C HIS A 137 16.48 1.23 0.11
N THR A 138 16.80 1.92 -1.00
CA THR A 138 15.81 2.69 -1.76
C THR A 138 15.13 1.85 -2.84
N VAL A 139 13.81 1.86 -2.87
CA VAL A 139 13.01 1.32 -3.98
C VAL A 139 12.66 2.45 -4.94
N ARG A 140 13.22 2.37 -6.16
CA ARG A 140 13.09 3.36 -7.24
C ARG A 140 12.27 2.80 -8.39
N TYR A 141 11.59 3.70 -9.12
CA TYR A 141 10.75 3.33 -10.26
C TYR A 141 11.25 3.94 -11.58
N THR A 142 12.52 4.36 -11.65
CA THR A 142 13.11 5.00 -12.83
C THR A 142 13.10 4.15 -14.10
N ASN A 143 13.04 2.80 -13.94
CA ASN A 143 12.88 1.84 -15.04
C ASN A 143 11.44 1.67 -15.50
N VAL A 144 10.47 2.18 -14.73
CA VAL A 144 9.03 1.96 -14.93
C VAL A 144 8.33 3.23 -15.35
N PHE A 145 8.60 4.35 -14.68
CA PHE A 145 7.86 5.59 -14.84
C PHE A 145 8.69 6.68 -15.51
N PRO A 146 8.12 7.41 -16.48
CA PRO A 146 8.70 8.65 -17.00
C PRO A 146 8.83 9.68 -15.87
N GLN A 147 10.04 10.29 -15.78
CA GLN A 147 10.35 11.25 -14.72
C GLN A 147 9.94 12.68 -15.09
N ASN A 148 9.47 13.43 -14.09
CA ASN A 148 9.24 14.87 -14.13
C ASN A 148 8.33 15.36 -15.29
N ARG A 149 7.40 14.53 -15.73
CA ARG A 149 6.36 14.85 -16.71
C ARG A 149 5.08 14.09 -16.43
N LEU A 150 3.96 14.60 -16.95
CA LEU A 150 2.71 13.87 -16.93
C LEU A 150 2.78 12.66 -17.86
N PHE A 151 2.20 11.55 -17.43
CA PHE A 151 2.11 10.34 -18.24
C PHE A 151 0.82 9.55 -17.87
N THR A 152 0.48 8.61 -18.72
CA THR A 152 -0.63 7.67 -18.53
C THR A 152 -0.09 6.24 -18.49
N TRP A 153 -0.95 5.27 -18.26
CA TRP A 153 -0.57 3.85 -18.28
C TRP A 153 0.09 3.42 -19.59
N MET A 154 -0.20 4.07 -20.71
CA MET A 154 0.44 3.79 -22.01
C MET A 154 1.96 4.02 -22.00
N HIS A 155 2.45 4.86 -21.11
CA HIS A 155 3.88 5.21 -21.02
C HIS A 155 4.63 4.41 -19.93
N VAL A 156 3.90 3.60 -19.14
CA VAL A 156 4.49 2.82 -18.05
C VAL A 156 5.34 1.68 -18.61
N GLY A 157 6.56 1.53 -18.09
CA GLY A 157 7.48 0.46 -18.44
C GLY A 157 7.09 -0.89 -17.87
N ARG A 158 8.02 -1.83 -17.88
CA ARG A 158 7.81 -3.15 -17.29
C ARG A 158 8.33 -3.17 -15.86
N PHE A 159 7.46 -3.56 -14.94
CA PHE A 159 7.87 -3.85 -13.56
C PHE A 159 8.72 -5.11 -13.51
N ARG A 160 9.76 -5.09 -12.68
CA ARG A 160 10.49 -6.31 -12.33
C ARG A 160 9.61 -7.18 -11.43
N PRO A 161 9.90 -8.50 -11.32
CA PRO A 161 9.09 -9.41 -10.47
C PRO A 161 9.07 -9.02 -8.99
N ASP A 162 10.11 -8.36 -8.51
CA ASP A 162 10.30 -7.86 -7.14
C ASP A 162 9.79 -6.44 -6.93
N GLN A 163 9.21 -5.81 -7.94
CA GLN A 163 8.87 -4.40 -7.93
C GLN A 163 7.36 -4.21 -8.05
N ASN A 164 6.76 -3.62 -7.02
CA ASN A 164 5.35 -3.24 -6.99
C ASN A 164 5.19 -1.80 -6.52
N ILE A 165 4.07 -1.17 -6.87
CA ILE A 165 3.67 0.10 -6.28
C ILE A 165 3.16 -0.22 -4.87
N LEU A 166 3.73 0.42 -3.85
CA LEU A 166 3.29 0.30 -2.47
C LEU A 166 2.64 1.59 -1.97
N MET A 167 1.87 1.51 -0.88
CA MET A 167 1.21 2.64 -0.22
C MET A 167 2.20 3.77 0.10
N HIS A 168 3.43 3.42 0.46
CA HIS A 168 4.51 4.34 0.77
C HIS A 168 4.88 5.26 -0.41
N SER A 169 4.76 4.77 -1.65
CA SER A 169 5.19 5.49 -2.86
C SER A 169 4.13 6.43 -3.46
N VAL A 170 2.88 6.38 -3.01
CA VAL A 170 1.75 7.06 -3.67
C VAL A 170 1.25 8.28 -2.92
N ILE A 171 0.83 9.28 -3.70
CA ILE A 171 0.03 10.44 -3.26
C ILE A 171 -1.14 10.52 -4.26
N TYR A 172 -2.33 10.16 -3.82
CA TYR A 172 -3.52 10.16 -4.67
C TYR A 172 -4.21 11.52 -4.65
N ARG A 173 -4.82 11.91 -5.77
CA ARG A 173 -5.86 12.92 -5.74
C ARG A 173 -7.02 12.37 -4.89
N THR A 174 -7.45 13.10 -3.87
CA THR A 174 -8.47 12.65 -2.90
C THR A 174 -9.76 12.20 -3.59
N GLU A 175 -10.16 12.91 -4.65
CA GLU A 175 -11.32 12.57 -5.45
C GLU A 175 -11.25 11.18 -6.10
N VAL A 176 -10.06 10.72 -6.49
CA VAL A 176 -9.86 9.36 -7.05
C VAL A 176 -10.22 8.31 -6.03
N LEU A 177 -9.76 8.47 -4.78
CA LEU A 177 -10.06 7.54 -3.69
C LEU A 177 -11.55 7.53 -3.33
N ARG A 178 -12.20 8.69 -3.35
CA ARG A 178 -13.65 8.78 -3.10
C ARG A 178 -14.47 8.17 -4.23
N ARG A 179 -14.11 8.46 -5.48
CA ARG A 179 -14.82 7.95 -6.66
C ARG A 179 -14.68 6.45 -6.84
N CYS A 180 -13.59 5.84 -6.44
CA CYS A 180 -13.43 4.39 -6.55
C CYS A 180 -14.28 3.60 -5.54
N GLY A 181 -14.90 4.27 -4.56
CA GLY A 181 -15.79 3.65 -3.58
C GLY A 181 -15.12 2.64 -2.66
N MET A 182 -13.78 2.75 -2.51
CA MET A 182 -13.02 1.82 -1.68
C MET A 182 -13.39 1.95 -0.21
N VAL A 183 -13.63 0.80 0.43
CA VAL A 183 -13.76 0.68 1.89
C VAL A 183 -12.86 -0.47 2.34
N LEU A 184 -11.81 -0.16 3.05
CA LEU A 184 -10.88 -1.15 3.56
C LEU A 184 -11.52 -1.97 4.70
N PRO A 185 -11.36 -3.30 4.70
CA PRO A 185 -11.92 -4.16 5.74
C PRO A 185 -11.35 -3.84 7.13
N LYS A 186 -12.24 -3.80 8.14
CA LYS A 186 -11.83 -3.66 9.54
C LYS A 186 -11.06 -4.89 10.03
N HIS A 187 -10.19 -4.70 11.03
CA HIS A 187 -9.42 -5.77 11.69
C HIS A 187 -8.72 -6.71 10.70
N THR A 188 -8.19 -6.14 9.62
CA THR A 188 -7.54 -6.89 8.56
C THR A 188 -6.18 -6.26 8.26
N PHE A 189 -5.11 -7.07 8.32
CA PHE A 189 -3.78 -6.67 7.87
C PHE A 189 -3.68 -6.76 6.34
N TYR A 190 -2.64 -6.17 5.77
CA TYR A 190 -2.35 -6.22 4.32
C TYR A 190 -3.36 -5.46 3.44
N VAL A 191 -4.20 -4.61 4.03
CA VAL A 191 -5.20 -3.79 3.32
C VAL A 191 -4.57 -2.68 2.48
N ASP A 192 -3.30 -2.35 2.71
CA ASP A 192 -2.45 -1.51 1.88
C ASP A 192 -2.43 -1.98 0.41
N ASN A 193 -2.52 -3.30 0.17
CA ASN A 193 -2.64 -3.86 -1.17
C ASN A 193 -3.97 -3.48 -1.84
N ILE A 194 -5.08 -3.44 -1.10
CA ILE A 194 -6.38 -2.96 -1.61
C ILE A 194 -6.30 -1.46 -1.90
N PHE A 195 -5.69 -0.67 -0.98
CA PHE A 195 -5.50 0.77 -1.10
C PHE A 195 -4.75 1.15 -2.39
N ILE A 196 -3.82 0.31 -2.84
CA ILE A 196 -3.14 0.51 -4.12
C ILE A 196 -4.00 -0.01 -5.28
N TYR A 197 -4.48 -1.24 -5.19
CA TYR A 197 -5.02 -1.98 -6.33
C TYR A 197 -6.35 -1.40 -6.84
N GLN A 198 -7.31 -1.14 -5.95
CA GLN A 198 -8.67 -0.75 -6.33
C GLN A 198 -8.77 0.62 -7.00
N PRO A 199 -8.01 1.67 -6.60
CA PRO A 199 -8.09 2.98 -7.25
C PRO A 199 -7.44 3.07 -8.64
N LEU A 200 -6.52 2.15 -8.99
CA LEU A 200 -5.72 2.26 -10.23
C LEU A 200 -6.53 2.44 -11.52
N PRO A 201 -7.69 1.76 -11.74
CA PRO A 201 -8.51 1.98 -12.93
C PRO A 201 -9.06 3.41 -13.06
N TYR A 202 -9.16 4.14 -11.95
CA TYR A 202 -9.67 5.51 -11.89
C TYR A 202 -8.58 6.57 -12.12
N VAL A 203 -7.30 6.15 -12.15
CA VAL A 203 -6.13 7.01 -12.39
C VAL A 203 -5.95 7.20 -13.89
N LYS A 204 -6.18 8.41 -14.39
CA LYS A 204 -6.01 8.79 -15.80
C LYS A 204 -4.64 9.39 -16.08
N SER A 205 -4.09 10.14 -15.11
CA SER A 205 -2.82 10.84 -15.25
C SER A 205 -1.93 10.61 -14.03
N MET A 206 -0.64 10.45 -14.29
CA MET A 206 0.38 10.18 -13.27
C MET A 206 1.55 11.14 -13.43
N TYR A 207 2.28 11.33 -12.34
CA TYR A 207 3.53 12.08 -12.32
C TYR A 207 4.51 11.37 -11.38
N TYR A 208 5.73 11.14 -11.81
CA TYR A 208 6.76 10.52 -10.99
C TYR A 208 7.93 11.46 -10.75
N MET A 209 8.32 11.58 -9.49
CA MET A 209 9.54 12.27 -9.05
C MET A 209 10.50 11.24 -8.46
N ASP A 210 11.72 11.17 -8.98
CA ASP A 210 12.78 10.33 -8.42
C ASP A 210 13.32 10.98 -7.13
N LEU A 211 12.50 10.98 -6.09
CA LEU A 211 12.79 11.51 -4.76
C LEU A 211 12.51 10.45 -3.70
N ASP A 212 13.43 10.27 -2.78
CA ASP A 212 13.38 9.32 -1.68
C ASP A 212 12.53 9.91 -0.53
N LEU A 213 11.19 10.01 -0.79
CA LEU A 213 10.26 10.76 0.06
C LEU A 213 9.89 10.04 1.34
N TYR A 214 9.50 8.77 1.23
CA TYR A 214 8.96 8.01 2.36
C TYR A 214 10.07 7.16 3.01
N ARG A 215 10.19 7.26 4.33
CA ARG A 215 11.16 6.53 5.15
C ARG A 215 10.41 5.48 5.94
N TYR A 216 10.56 4.22 5.54
CA TYR A 216 9.90 3.07 6.12
C TYR A 216 10.79 2.42 7.17
N PHE A 217 10.37 2.50 8.42
CA PHE A 217 11.11 1.96 9.55
C PHE A 217 11.07 0.43 9.57
N ILE A 218 12.24 -0.22 9.56
CA ILE A 218 12.40 -1.68 9.67
C ILE A 218 13.24 -1.99 10.91
N GLY A 219 12.87 -3.01 11.68
CA GLY A 219 13.64 -3.50 12.81
C GLY A 219 12.83 -3.88 14.05
N ARG A 220 11.49 -3.72 14.02
CA ARG A 220 10.64 -4.15 15.13
C ARG A 220 10.31 -5.64 15.02
N ALA A 221 10.44 -6.36 16.13
CA ALA A 221 10.12 -7.80 16.20
C ALA A 221 8.63 -8.13 15.95
N ASP A 222 7.74 -7.16 16.17
CA ASP A 222 6.28 -7.31 16.03
C ASP A 222 5.72 -6.89 14.67
N GLN A 223 6.60 -6.51 13.72
CA GLN A 223 6.17 -6.09 12.39
C GLN A 223 5.38 -7.17 11.65
N SER A 224 4.36 -6.73 10.93
CA SER A 224 3.39 -7.59 10.23
C SER A 224 4.02 -8.42 9.09
N VAL A 225 5.19 -8.03 8.61
CA VAL A 225 5.93 -8.68 7.50
C VAL A 225 6.76 -9.89 7.93
N ASN A 226 6.85 -10.21 9.23
CA ASN A 226 7.57 -11.40 9.70
C ASN A 226 6.85 -12.69 9.27
N GLU A 227 7.57 -13.65 8.65
CA GLU A 227 7.04 -14.90 8.09
C GLU A 227 6.14 -15.67 9.08
N SER A 228 6.60 -15.84 10.34
CA SER A 228 5.83 -16.52 11.37
C SER A 228 4.52 -15.79 11.75
N VAL A 229 4.49 -14.48 11.63
CA VAL A 229 3.30 -13.65 11.85
C VAL A 229 2.35 -13.78 10.67
N MET A 230 2.89 -13.77 9.45
CA MET A 230 2.10 -13.88 8.21
C MET A 230 1.42 -15.24 8.09
N VAL A 231 2.10 -16.34 8.44
CA VAL A 231 1.49 -17.69 8.47
C VAL A 231 0.31 -17.73 9.45
N LYS A 232 0.47 -17.18 10.66
CA LYS A 232 -0.62 -17.10 11.66
C LYS A 232 -1.80 -16.24 11.22
N ARG A 233 -1.57 -15.27 10.32
CA ARG A 233 -2.58 -14.32 9.83
C ARG A 233 -3.03 -14.65 8.39
N VAL A 234 -2.78 -15.86 7.92
CA VAL A 234 -3.07 -16.25 6.52
C VAL A 234 -4.53 -16.01 6.13
N ASP A 235 -5.49 -16.18 7.05
CA ASP A 235 -6.91 -15.91 6.76
C ASP A 235 -7.19 -14.45 6.41
N GLN A 236 -6.43 -13.52 6.98
CA GLN A 236 -6.54 -12.10 6.61
C GLN A 236 -5.93 -11.84 5.22
N GLN A 237 -4.80 -12.48 4.91
CA GLN A 237 -4.20 -12.45 3.58
C GLN A 237 -5.17 -13.01 2.53
N LEU A 238 -5.86 -14.13 2.83
CA LEU A 238 -6.88 -14.72 1.96
C LEU A 238 -8.07 -13.76 1.74
N ARG A 239 -8.52 -13.09 2.81
CA ARG A 239 -9.59 -12.07 2.72
C ARG A 239 -9.22 -10.95 1.77
N VAL A 240 -8.00 -10.39 1.91
CA VAL A 240 -7.50 -9.34 1.03
C VAL A 240 -7.37 -9.83 -0.40
N THR A 241 -6.83 -11.03 -0.62
CA THR A 241 -6.67 -11.61 -1.97
C THR A 241 -8.02 -11.82 -2.65
N ARG A 242 -9.02 -12.36 -1.93
CA ARG A 242 -10.40 -12.50 -2.46
C ARG A 242 -11.02 -11.15 -2.79
N TYR A 243 -10.87 -10.17 -1.91
CA TYR A 243 -11.32 -8.81 -2.17
C TYR A 243 -10.73 -8.26 -3.48
N MET A 244 -9.40 -8.44 -3.69
CA MET A 244 -8.73 -7.98 -4.92
C MET A 244 -9.18 -8.74 -6.17
N ILE A 245 -9.58 -10.01 -6.05
CA ILE A 245 -10.18 -10.78 -7.15
C ILE A 245 -11.50 -10.15 -7.58
N ASP A 246 -12.34 -9.74 -6.61
CA ASP A 246 -13.71 -9.30 -6.85
C ASP A 246 -13.84 -7.81 -7.18
N CYS A 247 -12.94 -6.97 -6.67
CA CYS A 247 -13.11 -5.51 -6.72
C CYS A 247 -13.01 -4.93 -8.14
N GLN A 248 -12.49 -5.70 -9.14
CA GLN A 248 -12.30 -5.19 -10.49
C GLN A 248 -12.41 -6.28 -11.56
N ASP A 249 -13.32 -6.10 -12.51
CA ASP A 249 -13.30 -6.87 -13.75
C ASP A 249 -12.16 -6.38 -14.66
N LEU A 250 -11.07 -7.17 -14.71
CA LEU A 250 -9.87 -6.80 -15.47
C LEU A 250 -10.09 -6.85 -16.98
N ASP A 251 -11.06 -7.60 -17.49
CA ASP A 251 -11.35 -7.65 -18.92
C ASP A 251 -12.26 -6.49 -19.37
N ALA A 252 -13.00 -5.88 -18.45
CA ALA A 252 -13.77 -4.66 -18.71
C ALA A 252 -12.88 -3.39 -18.85
N LEU A 253 -11.59 -3.46 -18.48
CA LEU A 253 -10.68 -2.34 -18.64
C LEU A 253 -10.50 -2.00 -20.14
N PRO A 254 -10.57 -0.70 -20.52
CA PRO A 254 -10.50 -0.28 -21.91
C PRO A 254 -9.12 -0.55 -22.51
N PRO A 255 -9.00 -0.61 -23.87
CA PRO A 255 -7.75 -0.94 -24.57
C PRO A 255 -6.56 -0.04 -24.18
N GLU A 256 -6.78 1.24 -23.96
CA GLU A 256 -5.75 2.20 -23.53
C GLU A 256 -5.16 1.88 -22.15
N GLN A 257 -5.87 1.10 -21.34
CA GLN A 257 -5.42 0.59 -20.04
C GLN A 257 -4.82 -0.84 -20.12
N ALA A 258 -4.44 -1.32 -21.29
CA ALA A 258 -3.90 -2.67 -21.45
C ALA A 258 -2.63 -2.92 -20.61
N ARG A 259 -1.78 -1.91 -20.40
CA ARG A 259 -0.61 -2.02 -19.50
C ARG A 259 -1.02 -2.06 -18.03
N LEU A 260 -2.02 -1.27 -17.63
CA LEU A 260 -2.63 -1.36 -16.31
C LEU A 260 -3.18 -2.76 -16.07
N ARG A 261 -3.98 -3.29 -16.99
CA ARG A 261 -4.51 -4.68 -16.90
C ARG A 261 -3.38 -5.68 -16.68
N SER A 262 -2.29 -5.55 -17.44
CA SER A 262 -1.14 -6.45 -17.29
C SER A 262 -0.48 -6.33 -15.92
N TYR A 263 -0.33 -5.13 -15.40
CA TYR A 263 0.19 -4.85 -14.07
C TYR A 263 -0.73 -5.41 -12.98
N MET A 264 -2.04 -5.18 -13.08
CA MET A 264 -3.01 -5.68 -12.10
C MET A 264 -3.07 -7.21 -12.07
N ILE A 265 -2.96 -7.89 -13.22
CA ILE A 265 -2.84 -9.35 -13.26
C ILE A 265 -1.53 -9.82 -12.60
N GLN A 266 -0.42 -9.12 -12.83
CA GLN A 266 0.85 -9.43 -12.16
C GLN A 266 0.72 -9.26 -10.65
N TYR A 267 0.14 -8.15 -10.19
CA TYR A 267 -0.05 -7.87 -8.77
C TYR A 267 -0.94 -8.95 -8.10
N LEU A 268 -2.07 -9.28 -8.73
CA LEU A 268 -2.94 -10.35 -8.25
C LEU A 268 -2.22 -11.71 -8.21
N SER A 269 -1.34 -11.99 -9.19
CA SER A 269 -0.49 -13.19 -9.18
C SER A 269 0.46 -13.22 -7.98
N VAL A 270 1.02 -12.08 -7.59
CA VAL A 270 1.86 -11.97 -6.38
C VAL A 270 1.04 -12.25 -5.12
N MET A 271 -0.16 -11.67 -4.99
CA MET A 271 -1.04 -11.89 -3.85
C MET A 271 -1.48 -13.36 -3.72
N MET A 272 -1.81 -14.00 -4.84
CA MET A 272 -2.10 -15.43 -4.92
C MET A 272 -0.89 -16.30 -4.53
N ALA A 273 0.31 -15.91 -4.99
CA ALA A 273 1.55 -16.64 -4.65
C ALA A 273 1.87 -16.54 -3.16
N ILE A 274 1.79 -15.34 -2.57
CA ILE A 274 1.99 -15.12 -1.13
C ILE A 274 1.00 -15.98 -0.32
N SER A 275 -0.29 -15.90 -0.66
CA SER A 275 -1.34 -16.69 -0.01
C SER A 275 -1.06 -18.21 -0.11
N GLY A 276 -0.72 -18.68 -1.31
CA GLY A 276 -0.41 -20.09 -1.53
C GLY A 276 0.84 -20.58 -0.78
N ILE A 277 1.90 -19.77 -0.76
CA ILE A 277 3.14 -20.09 -0.05
C ILE A 277 2.90 -20.20 1.46
N PHE A 278 2.18 -19.28 2.08
CA PHE A 278 1.91 -19.32 3.53
C PHE A 278 1.01 -20.50 3.91
N LEU A 279 0.05 -20.88 3.07
CA LEU A 279 -0.75 -22.09 3.27
C LEU A 279 0.09 -23.36 3.14
N ILE A 280 1.06 -23.39 2.23
CA ILE A 280 1.99 -24.51 2.08
C ILE A 280 2.95 -24.59 3.28
N LEU A 281 3.41 -23.45 3.82
CA LEU A 281 4.29 -23.40 5.00
C LEU A 281 3.56 -23.82 6.28
N ASP A 282 2.27 -23.52 6.42
CA ASP A 282 1.41 -24.04 7.49
C ASP A 282 1.33 -25.56 7.41
N GLY A 283 1.05 -26.12 6.23
CA GLY A 283 1.11 -27.56 5.93
C GLY A 283 -0.03 -28.41 6.53
N SER A 284 -0.94 -27.81 7.33
CA SER A 284 -2.10 -28.50 7.89
C SER A 284 -3.09 -28.92 6.79
N ASP A 285 -3.95 -29.88 7.08
CA ASP A 285 -4.98 -30.29 6.12
C ASP A 285 -6.01 -29.19 5.88
N GLU A 286 -6.27 -28.34 6.88
CA GLU A 286 -7.07 -27.13 6.73
C GLU A 286 -6.42 -26.15 5.76
N ALA A 287 -5.13 -25.89 5.88
CA ALA A 287 -4.39 -25.00 4.97
C ALA A 287 -4.39 -25.53 3.53
N LYS A 288 -4.27 -26.84 3.34
CA LYS A 288 -4.38 -27.48 2.01
C LYS A 288 -5.77 -27.28 1.40
N ALA A 289 -6.82 -27.45 2.22
CA ALA A 289 -8.20 -27.19 1.78
C ALA A 289 -8.40 -25.72 1.39
N LYS A 290 -7.97 -24.77 2.23
CA LYS A 290 -8.02 -23.31 1.95
C LYS A 290 -7.26 -22.95 0.67
N LYS A 291 -6.11 -23.60 0.40
CA LYS A 291 -5.34 -23.39 -0.82
C LYS A 291 -6.13 -23.83 -2.07
N ALA A 292 -6.74 -25.01 -2.04
CA ALA A 292 -7.57 -25.48 -3.13
C ALA A 292 -8.78 -24.56 -3.36
N GLU A 293 -9.47 -24.18 -2.28
CA GLU A 293 -10.60 -23.25 -2.31
C GLU A 293 -10.23 -21.88 -2.91
N LEU A 294 -9.07 -21.32 -2.58
CA LEU A 294 -8.61 -20.05 -3.14
C LEU A 294 -8.41 -20.14 -4.66
N TRP A 295 -7.83 -21.22 -5.16
CA TRP A 295 -7.64 -21.44 -6.60
C TRP A 295 -8.97 -21.65 -7.34
N ASP A 296 -9.91 -22.38 -6.72
CA ASP A 296 -11.25 -22.58 -7.27
C ASP A 296 -12.03 -21.27 -7.25
N TYR A 297 -11.89 -20.45 -6.19
CA TYR A 297 -12.43 -19.10 -6.10
C TYR A 297 -11.93 -18.22 -7.24
N LEU A 298 -10.60 -18.13 -7.44
CA LEU A 298 -10.05 -17.38 -8.56
C LEU A 298 -10.63 -17.84 -9.89
N ARG A 299 -10.73 -19.17 -10.10
CA ARG A 299 -11.25 -19.75 -11.34
C ARG A 299 -12.71 -19.38 -11.62
N ALA A 300 -13.51 -19.25 -10.55
CA ALA A 300 -14.91 -18.91 -10.64
C ALA A 300 -15.17 -17.41 -10.90
N HIS A 301 -14.29 -16.51 -10.40
CA HIS A 301 -14.53 -15.07 -10.35
C HIS A 301 -13.75 -14.27 -11.41
N VAL A 302 -12.78 -14.87 -12.10
CA VAL A 302 -12.08 -14.18 -13.20
C VAL A 302 -12.30 -14.89 -14.53
N SER A 303 -12.07 -14.18 -15.62
CA SER A 303 -12.17 -14.77 -16.96
C SER A 303 -11.13 -15.88 -17.18
N LYS A 304 -11.42 -16.80 -18.12
CA LYS A 304 -10.47 -17.86 -18.53
C LYS A 304 -9.10 -17.29 -18.96
N ARG A 305 -9.08 -16.09 -19.55
CA ARG A 305 -7.85 -15.41 -19.98
C ARG A 305 -7.02 -14.98 -18.77
N VAL A 306 -7.62 -14.29 -17.79
CA VAL A 306 -6.96 -13.83 -16.57
C VAL A 306 -6.49 -15.04 -15.76
N TYR A 307 -7.37 -16.02 -15.52
CA TYR A 307 -7.02 -17.26 -14.82
C TYR A 307 -5.79 -17.95 -15.44
N ARG A 308 -5.79 -18.11 -16.79
CA ARG A 308 -4.68 -18.77 -17.49
C ARG A 308 -3.36 -17.99 -17.34
N ARG A 309 -3.39 -16.68 -17.39
CA ARG A 309 -2.18 -15.85 -17.18
C ARG A 309 -1.61 -16.00 -15.76
N ILE A 310 -2.47 -16.00 -14.73
CA ILE A 310 -2.05 -16.23 -13.34
C ILE A 310 -1.51 -17.63 -13.18
N LYS A 311 -2.21 -18.65 -13.69
CA LYS A 311 -1.81 -20.06 -13.60
C LYS A 311 -0.48 -20.37 -14.30
N LEU A 312 -0.16 -19.68 -15.38
CA LEU A 312 1.10 -19.84 -16.12
C LEU A 312 2.24 -18.96 -15.58
N SER A 313 1.98 -18.10 -14.58
CA SER A 313 3.02 -17.37 -13.88
C SER A 313 3.69 -18.22 -12.79
N LEU A 314 4.71 -17.67 -12.11
CA LEU A 314 5.34 -18.33 -10.95
C LEU A 314 4.34 -18.68 -9.85
N CYS A 315 3.24 -17.93 -9.74
CA CYS A 315 2.13 -18.25 -8.84
C CYS A 315 1.57 -19.66 -9.06
N GLY A 316 1.51 -20.13 -10.29
CA GLY A 316 1.02 -21.48 -10.62
C GLY A 316 1.77 -22.62 -9.94
N LEU A 317 3.00 -22.38 -9.48
CA LEU A 317 3.75 -23.34 -8.68
C LEU A 317 3.09 -23.63 -7.33
N THR A 318 2.27 -22.72 -6.80
CA THR A 318 1.53 -22.95 -5.54
C THR A 318 0.32 -23.88 -5.71
N ASP A 319 -0.07 -24.24 -6.93
CA ASP A 319 -1.17 -25.18 -7.22
C ASP A 319 -0.66 -26.42 -7.98
N LEU A 320 0.49 -26.93 -7.62
CA LEU A 320 1.00 -28.20 -8.14
C LEU A 320 0.24 -29.35 -7.46
N ARG A 321 -0.53 -30.13 -8.26
CA ARG A 321 -1.44 -31.17 -7.77
C ARG A 321 -0.85 -32.59 -7.85
N PHE A 322 0.48 -32.72 -7.71
CA PHE A 322 1.15 -34.01 -7.66
C PHE A 322 1.87 -34.23 -6.33
N PRO A 323 2.11 -35.48 -5.90
CA PRO A 323 2.85 -35.78 -4.67
C PRO A 323 4.23 -35.09 -4.67
N GLY A 324 4.50 -34.27 -3.66
CA GLY A 324 5.75 -33.51 -3.56
C GLY A 324 5.74 -32.13 -4.22
N GLY A 325 4.66 -31.72 -4.89
CA GLY A 325 4.54 -30.38 -5.50
C GLY A 325 4.76 -29.24 -4.51
N ASP A 326 4.22 -29.35 -3.29
CA ASP A 326 4.41 -28.36 -2.22
C ASP A 326 5.89 -28.26 -1.81
N LYS A 327 6.67 -29.36 -1.79
CA LYS A 327 8.11 -29.34 -1.50
C LYS A 327 8.89 -28.57 -2.59
N VAL A 328 8.51 -28.74 -3.85
CA VAL A 328 9.10 -27.99 -4.97
C VAL A 328 8.83 -26.51 -4.83
N THR A 329 7.60 -26.13 -4.47
CA THR A 329 7.22 -24.73 -4.25
C THR A 329 8.01 -24.10 -3.10
N VAL A 330 8.12 -24.80 -1.95
CA VAL A 330 8.91 -24.31 -0.80
C VAL A 330 10.39 -24.17 -1.15
N LEU A 331 10.96 -25.11 -1.89
CA LEU A 331 12.36 -25.00 -2.34
C LEU A 331 12.55 -23.78 -3.25
N GLY A 332 11.66 -23.56 -4.21
CA GLY A 332 11.65 -22.40 -5.10
C GLY A 332 11.53 -21.08 -4.31
N TYR A 333 10.62 -21.03 -3.34
CA TYR A 333 10.45 -19.87 -2.45
C TYR A 333 11.72 -19.57 -1.64
N ARG A 334 12.33 -20.60 -1.01
CA ARG A 334 13.57 -20.42 -0.24
C ARG A 334 14.73 -19.93 -1.10
N LEU A 335 14.84 -20.40 -2.33
CA LEU A 335 15.84 -19.91 -3.29
C LEU A 335 15.56 -18.47 -3.70
N ALA A 336 14.32 -18.14 -4.04
CA ALA A 336 13.92 -16.77 -4.40
C ALA A 336 14.22 -15.78 -3.26
N ARG A 337 13.90 -16.16 -2.01
CA ARG A 337 14.16 -15.33 -0.83
C ARG A 337 15.65 -15.01 -0.64
N LYS A 338 16.56 -15.96 -0.94
CA LYS A 338 18.01 -15.74 -0.87
C LYS A 338 18.52 -14.78 -1.94
N VAL A 339 17.89 -14.78 -3.12
CA VAL A 339 18.31 -13.95 -4.27
C VAL A 339 17.74 -12.54 -4.18
N VAL A 340 16.47 -12.41 -3.79
CA VAL A 340 15.73 -11.14 -3.84
C VAL A 340 15.84 -10.37 -2.52
N LYS A 341 16.42 -10.96 -1.46
CA LYS A 341 16.49 -10.37 -0.11
C LYS A 341 15.12 -9.78 0.31
N PHE A 342 14.06 -10.57 0.20
CA PHE A 342 12.81 -10.19 0.87
C PHE A 342 13.07 -10.15 2.38
N ASN A 343 12.85 -8.98 2.97
CA ASN A 343 12.88 -8.81 4.42
C ASN A 343 11.80 -9.66 5.09
#